data_304fae847d1e45e5ed5257dbf4d75199
#
_entry.id   304fae847d1e45e5ed5257dbf4d75199
#
_cell.length_a   1.000
_cell.length_b   1.000
_cell.length_c   1.000
_cell.angle_alpha   90.00
_cell.angle_beta   90.00
_cell.angle_gamma   90.00
#
_symmetry.space_group_name_H-M   'P 1'
#
loop_
_entity.id
_entity.type
_entity.pdbx_description
1 polymer ?
#
loop_
_entity_poly.entity_id
_entity_poly.type
_entity_poly.pdbx_seq_one_letter_code
_entity_poly.pdbx_strand_id
1 'polypeptide(L)'
;MPSFVQAVLCALVGSSYAVPLTTGMTKKRQVESQMNDIDILRYALTLEHLEDKFYREGLANFSQSAFEDAGFDATFYQNIQAISAHETGHVQFLTAALQGAGSKPTEECTYAFGVTSVLQFVATASILEGVGTSAYLGAAAQIANKGTLTAAGSILTIEARHSSYLRASLAQSPFPQPYDNPLTPDEVHTLAHGFIVSCPADNPTFPVKAFPGLAVTTTGKIVSGQLLSVQTVGYALAADSTTASLYAAFITVTGPVWALLTPGGDGKNFQVTVPAGVNGQSYLLLTNCNETVTDNTVVAGPVIVEITNPTGTAASNTTGS
;
A
#
# COMPACT_ATOMS: atom_id res chain seq x y z
N MET A 1 5.38 22.14 -14.63
CA MET A 1 4.47 22.35 -13.48
C MET A 1 3.08 22.50 -14.07
N PRO A 2 2.09 21.66 -13.71
CA PRO A 2 0.72 21.89 -14.13
C PRO A 2 0.25 23.24 -13.58
N SER A 3 -0.54 23.97 -14.37
CA SER A 3 -1.02 25.28 -13.94
C SER A 3 -1.99 25.08 -12.77
N PHE A 4 -1.96 26.00 -11.81
CA PHE A 4 -2.84 26.00 -10.64
C PHE A 4 -4.34 25.89 -10.99
N VAL A 5 -4.71 26.30 -12.20
CA VAL A 5 -6.07 26.25 -12.76
C VAL A 5 -6.51 24.82 -13.07
N GLN A 6 -5.59 23.96 -13.55
CA GLN A 6 -5.90 22.59 -13.95
C GLN A 6 -6.09 21.66 -12.74
N ALA A 7 -5.27 21.80 -11.68
CA ALA A 7 -5.44 21.06 -10.45
C ALA A 7 -6.81 21.35 -9.77
N VAL A 8 -7.33 22.58 -9.92
CA VAL A 8 -8.66 22.95 -9.43
C VAL A 8 -9.77 22.29 -10.28
N LEU A 9 -9.56 22.09 -11.58
CA LEU A 9 -10.55 21.46 -12.46
C LEU A 9 -10.72 19.96 -12.13
N CYS A 10 -9.63 19.26 -11.87
CA CYS A 10 -9.66 17.85 -11.46
C CYS A 10 -10.43 17.62 -10.15
N ALA A 11 -10.26 18.52 -9.18
CA ALA A 11 -10.97 18.47 -7.90
C ALA A 11 -12.48 18.74 -8.06
N LEU A 12 -12.89 19.52 -9.09
CA LEU A 12 -14.30 19.83 -9.34
C LEU A 12 -15.05 18.71 -10.07
N VAL A 13 -14.35 17.94 -10.94
CA VAL A 13 -14.95 16.80 -11.65
C VAL A 13 -15.22 15.61 -10.71
N GLY A 14 -14.43 15.42 -9.65
CA GLY A 14 -14.64 14.40 -8.64
C GLY A 14 -15.90 14.55 -7.78
N SER A 15 -16.61 15.68 -7.90
CA SER A 15 -17.85 15.93 -7.14
C SER A 15 -19.12 15.35 -7.80
N SER A 16 -19.02 14.70 -8.96
CA SER A 16 -20.19 14.30 -9.77
C SER A 16 -20.62 12.84 -9.62
N TYR A 17 -20.01 12.05 -8.75
CA TYR A 17 -20.43 10.66 -8.56
C TYR A 17 -21.51 10.53 -7.48
N ALA A 18 -22.70 10.46 -7.99
CA ALA A 18 -23.97 9.92 -7.52
C ALA A 18 -24.11 9.64 -6.00
N VAL A 19 -24.48 10.67 -5.28
CA VAL A 19 -25.41 10.55 -4.17
C VAL A 19 -26.70 11.22 -4.63
N PRO A 20 -27.92 10.67 -4.35
CA PRO A 20 -29.15 11.32 -4.76
C PRO A 20 -29.20 12.74 -4.19
N LEU A 21 -29.50 13.70 -5.05
CA LEU A 21 -29.72 15.10 -4.71
C LEU A 21 -30.80 15.23 -3.65
N THR A 22 -30.44 15.41 -2.41
CA THR A 22 -31.25 16.14 -1.45
C THR A 22 -30.73 17.58 -1.43
N THR A 23 -31.62 18.47 -1.77
CA THR A 23 -31.45 19.92 -1.87
C THR A 23 -30.78 20.53 -0.64
N GLY A 24 -29.71 21.28 -0.86
CA GLY A 24 -29.33 22.40 0.01
C GLY A 24 -28.36 22.11 1.12
N MET A 25 -27.10 21.79 0.78
CA MET A 25 -25.97 22.13 1.66
C MET A 25 -24.78 22.52 0.79
N THR A 26 -24.32 23.76 0.94
CA THR A 26 -23.01 24.20 0.49
C THR A 26 -21.96 23.30 1.13
N LYS A 27 -21.41 22.34 0.35
CA LYS A 27 -20.32 21.46 0.82
C LYS A 27 -19.12 22.35 1.14
N LYS A 28 -18.88 22.63 2.43
CA LYS A 28 -17.58 23.10 2.90
C LYS A 28 -16.55 22.12 2.36
N ARG A 29 -15.51 22.67 1.70
CA ARG A 29 -14.28 21.95 1.34
C ARG A 29 -13.87 21.14 2.56
N GLN A 30 -13.99 19.81 2.51
CA GLN A 30 -13.41 18.95 3.54
C GLN A 30 -11.90 19.13 3.37
N VAL A 31 -11.29 19.80 4.30
CA VAL A 31 -9.84 19.78 4.47
C VAL A 31 -9.51 18.32 4.71
N GLU A 32 -8.61 17.72 3.92
CA GLU A 32 -7.99 16.45 4.25
C GLU A 32 -7.65 16.49 5.73
N SER A 33 -8.16 15.56 6.52
CA SER A 33 -7.91 15.54 7.96
C SER A 33 -6.43 15.18 8.13
N GLN A 34 -5.58 16.18 8.30
CA GLN A 34 -4.18 15.95 8.59
C GLN A 34 -4.07 15.17 9.90
N MET A 35 -3.44 14.02 9.85
CA MET A 35 -3.10 13.25 11.04
C MET A 35 -2.07 14.04 11.85
N ASN A 36 -2.28 14.13 13.15
CA ASN A 36 -1.25 14.65 14.06
C ASN A 36 -0.27 13.50 14.43
N ASP A 37 0.83 13.81 15.10
CA ASP A 37 1.86 12.83 15.46
C ASP A 37 1.29 11.65 16.27
N ILE A 38 0.29 11.87 17.13
CA ILE A 38 -0.37 10.79 17.89
C ILE A 38 -1.18 9.87 16.97
N ASP A 39 -1.89 10.43 16.00
CA ASP A 39 -2.64 9.65 15.03
C ASP A 39 -1.70 8.84 14.15
N ILE A 40 -0.55 9.41 13.74
CA ILE A 40 0.49 8.70 12.98
C ILE A 40 1.10 7.56 13.79
N LEU A 41 1.41 7.79 15.07
CA LEU A 41 1.92 6.72 15.95
C LEU A 41 0.90 5.59 16.17
N ARG A 42 -0.40 5.91 16.30
CA ARG A 42 -1.47 4.89 16.39
C ARG A 42 -1.64 4.12 15.09
N TYR A 43 -1.60 4.83 13.97
CA TYR A 43 -1.64 4.26 12.64
C TYR A 43 -0.46 3.27 12.45
N ALA A 44 0.76 3.70 12.73
CA ALA A 44 1.94 2.85 12.67
C ALA A 44 1.79 1.63 13.60
N LEU A 45 1.40 1.82 14.87
CA LEU A 45 1.21 0.72 15.81
C LEU A 45 0.15 -0.30 15.34
N THR A 46 -0.89 0.15 14.62
CA THR A 46 -1.90 -0.75 14.06
C THR A 46 -1.32 -1.65 12.98
N LEU A 47 -0.41 -1.13 12.15
CA LEU A 47 0.29 -1.91 11.12
C LEU A 47 1.30 -2.87 11.74
N GLU A 48 2.09 -2.41 12.70
CA GLU A 48 3.05 -3.26 13.42
C GLU A 48 2.37 -4.42 14.17
N HIS A 49 1.19 -4.19 14.76
CA HIS A 49 0.41 -5.29 15.33
C HIS A 49 0.00 -6.34 14.28
N LEU A 50 -0.31 -5.90 13.06
CA LEU A 50 -0.65 -6.81 11.97
C LEU A 50 0.58 -7.64 11.56
N GLU A 51 1.74 -7.01 11.40
CA GLU A 51 2.99 -7.67 11.01
C GLU A 51 3.52 -8.59 12.10
N ASP A 52 3.60 -8.13 13.34
CA ASP A 52 3.99 -8.96 14.50
C ASP A 52 3.10 -10.21 14.62
N LYS A 53 1.78 -10.02 14.52
CA LYS A 53 0.84 -11.14 14.57
C LYS A 53 1.02 -12.10 13.41
N PHE A 54 1.24 -11.59 12.21
CA PHE A 54 1.48 -12.39 11.03
C PHE A 54 2.70 -13.30 11.20
N TYR A 55 3.83 -12.75 11.65
CA TYR A 55 5.05 -13.54 11.87
C TYR A 55 4.90 -14.53 13.00
N ARG A 56 4.31 -14.15 14.13
CA ARG A 56 4.08 -15.06 15.26
C ARG A 56 3.20 -16.23 14.88
N GLU A 57 2.11 -16.02 14.15
CA GLU A 57 1.23 -17.09 13.67
C GLU A 57 1.93 -17.98 12.65
N GLY A 58 2.68 -17.39 11.70
CA GLY A 58 3.43 -18.14 10.71
C GLY A 58 4.46 -19.07 11.34
N LEU A 59 5.26 -18.57 12.27
CA LEU A 59 6.26 -19.37 13.00
C LEU A 59 5.63 -20.42 13.94
N ALA A 60 4.42 -20.18 14.44
CA ALA A 60 3.67 -21.19 15.20
C ALA A 60 3.11 -22.30 14.29
N ASN A 61 2.75 -21.96 13.07
CA ASN A 61 2.14 -22.90 12.11
C ASN A 61 3.17 -23.67 11.27
N PHE A 62 4.35 -23.11 11.01
CA PHE A 62 5.36 -23.67 10.14
C PHE A 62 6.69 -23.88 10.90
N SER A 63 7.05 -25.14 11.11
CA SER A 63 8.32 -25.51 11.76
C SER A 63 9.51 -25.27 10.80
N GLN A 64 10.74 -25.27 11.36
CA GLN A 64 11.96 -25.20 10.56
C GLN A 64 11.99 -26.27 9.46
N SER A 65 11.59 -27.51 9.76
CA SER A 65 11.53 -28.58 8.75
C SER A 65 10.54 -28.29 7.63
N ALA A 66 9.41 -27.61 7.92
CA ALA A 66 8.49 -27.20 6.86
C ALA A 66 9.10 -26.14 5.93
N PHE A 67 9.95 -25.26 6.46
CA PHE A 67 10.72 -24.30 5.64
C PHE A 67 11.77 -25.03 4.79
N GLU A 68 12.48 -26.01 5.36
CA GLU A 68 13.46 -26.83 4.63
C GLU A 68 12.78 -27.65 3.50
N ASP A 69 11.62 -28.23 3.77
CA ASP A 69 10.81 -28.95 2.76
C ASP A 69 10.31 -28.01 1.63
N ALA A 70 10.11 -26.72 1.95
CA ALA A 70 9.75 -25.70 0.97
C ALA A 70 10.95 -25.13 0.20
N GLY A 71 12.18 -25.56 0.50
CA GLY A 71 13.42 -25.16 -0.17
C GLY A 71 14.18 -24.01 0.48
N PHE A 72 13.81 -23.59 1.69
CA PHE A 72 14.55 -22.60 2.49
C PHE A 72 15.46 -23.31 3.49
N ASP A 73 16.65 -22.79 3.72
CA ASP A 73 17.60 -23.37 4.67
C ASP A 73 17.33 -22.93 6.13
N ALA A 74 18.04 -23.55 7.06
CA ALA A 74 17.95 -23.24 8.49
C ALA A 74 18.31 -21.76 8.80
N THR A 75 19.23 -21.18 8.04
CA THR A 75 19.61 -19.76 8.19
C THR A 75 18.45 -18.85 7.83
N PHE A 76 17.71 -19.17 6.77
CA PHE A 76 16.51 -18.43 6.40
C PHE A 76 15.47 -18.47 7.53
N TYR A 77 15.19 -19.65 8.10
CA TYR A 77 14.26 -19.79 9.20
C TYR A 77 14.68 -18.95 10.42
N GLN A 78 15.97 -18.96 10.78
CA GLN A 78 16.50 -18.11 11.85
C GLN A 78 16.33 -16.61 11.55
N ASN A 79 16.52 -16.20 10.31
CA ASN A 79 16.31 -14.82 9.90
C ASN A 79 14.83 -14.42 9.97
N ILE A 80 13.89 -15.30 9.62
CA ILE A 80 12.45 -15.06 9.83
C ILE A 80 12.12 -14.90 11.32
N GLN A 81 12.75 -15.69 12.19
CA GLN A 81 12.61 -15.49 13.65
C GLN A 81 13.17 -14.14 14.10
N ALA A 82 14.28 -13.69 13.51
CA ALA A 82 14.85 -12.37 13.81
C ALA A 82 13.91 -11.23 13.34
N ILE A 83 13.33 -11.33 12.14
CA ILE A 83 12.32 -10.39 11.66
C ILE A 83 11.13 -10.34 12.63
N SER A 84 10.57 -11.49 12.99
CA SER A 84 9.47 -11.56 13.99
C SER A 84 9.82 -10.87 15.32
N ALA A 85 11.07 -10.99 15.78
CA ALA A 85 11.51 -10.31 17.00
C ALA A 85 11.63 -8.78 16.79
N HIS A 86 11.98 -8.33 15.58
CA HIS A 86 12.00 -6.90 15.24
C HIS A 86 10.58 -6.32 15.27
N GLU A 87 9.59 -7.00 14.67
CA GLU A 87 8.19 -6.54 14.68
C GLU A 87 7.62 -6.45 16.10
N THR A 88 7.94 -7.44 16.95
CA THR A 88 7.62 -7.35 18.39
C THR A 88 8.29 -6.14 19.05
N GLY A 89 9.53 -5.82 18.66
CA GLY A 89 10.26 -4.65 19.13
C GLY A 89 9.62 -3.34 18.67
N HIS A 90 9.14 -3.26 17.44
CA HIS A 90 8.42 -2.11 16.89
C HIS A 90 7.12 -1.85 17.64
N VAL A 91 6.31 -2.90 17.88
CA VAL A 91 5.08 -2.82 18.69
C VAL A 91 5.39 -2.27 20.09
N GLN A 92 6.41 -2.80 20.76
CA GLN A 92 6.81 -2.35 22.11
C GLN A 92 7.24 -0.88 22.10
N PHE A 93 8.05 -0.48 21.11
CA PHE A 93 8.55 0.87 20.98
C PHE A 93 7.42 1.88 20.76
N LEU A 94 6.52 1.63 19.81
CA LEU A 94 5.40 2.52 19.51
C LEU A 94 4.38 2.59 20.64
N THR A 95 4.13 1.47 21.31
CA THR A 95 3.29 1.41 22.52
C THR A 95 3.87 2.31 23.61
N ALA A 96 5.17 2.20 23.90
CA ALA A 96 5.84 3.04 24.89
C ALA A 96 5.85 4.53 24.49
N ALA A 97 6.04 4.83 23.19
CA ALA A 97 6.00 6.20 22.68
C ALA A 97 4.62 6.86 22.89
N LEU A 98 3.54 6.14 22.58
CA LEU A 98 2.17 6.62 22.81
C LEU A 98 1.87 6.81 24.30
N GLN A 99 2.26 5.86 25.16
CA GLN A 99 2.10 5.96 26.61
C GLN A 99 2.89 7.16 27.17
N GLY A 100 4.14 7.32 26.72
CA GLY A 100 5.00 8.45 27.09
C GLY A 100 4.42 9.83 26.67
N ALA A 101 3.65 9.85 25.58
CA ALA A 101 2.89 11.02 25.16
C ALA A 101 1.54 11.20 25.87
N GLY A 102 1.22 10.37 26.88
CA GLY A 102 -0.05 10.40 27.61
C GLY A 102 -1.25 9.94 26.78
N SER A 103 -1.00 9.16 25.71
CA SER A 103 -2.03 8.70 24.79
C SER A 103 -2.26 7.18 24.95
N LYS A 104 -3.52 6.74 24.79
CA LYS A 104 -3.85 5.31 24.77
C LYS A 104 -3.30 4.70 23.46
N PRO A 105 -2.46 3.63 23.53
CA PRO A 105 -2.07 2.85 22.36
C PRO A 105 -3.27 2.12 21.75
N THR A 106 -3.17 1.77 20.47
CA THR A 106 -4.06 0.78 19.84
C THR A 106 -3.67 -0.62 20.31
N GLU A 107 -4.66 -1.48 20.50
CA GLU A 107 -4.47 -2.89 20.84
C GLU A 107 -4.56 -3.77 19.59
N GLU A 108 -3.94 -4.95 19.65
CA GLU A 108 -3.92 -5.92 18.56
C GLU A 108 -5.34 -6.29 18.13
N CYS A 109 -5.60 -6.28 16.83
CA CYS A 109 -6.85 -6.74 16.22
C CYS A 109 -6.83 -8.26 16.01
N THR A 110 -7.96 -8.82 15.63
CA THR A 110 -8.06 -10.19 15.11
C THR A 110 -7.87 -10.14 13.60
N TYR A 111 -7.03 -11.02 13.07
CA TYR A 111 -6.68 -11.06 11.66
C TYR A 111 -7.02 -12.40 11.02
N ALA A 112 -7.16 -12.40 9.69
CA ALA A 112 -7.27 -13.59 8.86
C ALA A 112 -6.31 -13.48 7.69
N PHE A 113 -5.17 -14.13 7.79
CA PHE A 113 -4.11 -14.03 6.77
C PHE A 113 -4.31 -15.01 5.60
N GLY A 114 -5.07 -16.07 5.77
CA GLY A 114 -5.38 -17.05 4.71
C GLY A 114 -4.18 -17.85 4.21
N VAL A 115 -3.09 -17.88 4.95
CA VAL A 115 -1.83 -18.55 4.59
C VAL A 115 -1.90 -20.04 4.95
N THR A 116 -1.64 -20.91 3.98
CA THR A 116 -1.72 -22.36 4.15
C THR A 116 -0.42 -23.11 3.81
N SER A 117 0.63 -22.41 3.37
CA SER A 117 1.94 -22.99 3.06
C SER A 117 3.07 -21.99 3.36
N VAL A 118 4.30 -22.52 3.53
CA VAL A 118 5.51 -21.70 3.74
C VAL A 118 5.74 -20.73 2.57
N LEU A 119 5.55 -21.17 1.32
CA LEU A 119 5.72 -20.27 0.17
C LEU A 119 4.72 -19.11 0.18
N GLN A 120 3.46 -19.37 0.54
CA GLN A 120 2.48 -18.28 0.74
C GLN A 120 2.84 -17.37 1.91
N PHE A 121 3.35 -17.95 3.01
CA PHE A 121 3.82 -17.17 4.14
C PHE A 121 4.93 -16.21 3.73
N VAL A 122 5.99 -16.69 3.08
CA VAL A 122 7.11 -15.85 2.66
C VAL A 122 6.68 -14.81 1.61
N ALA A 123 5.79 -15.17 0.69
CA ALA A 123 5.26 -14.23 -0.29
C ALA A 123 4.41 -13.13 0.36
N THR A 124 3.54 -13.49 1.32
CA THR A 124 2.74 -12.50 2.06
C THR A 124 3.62 -11.64 2.96
N ALA A 125 4.63 -12.21 3.63
CA ALA A 125 5.63 -11.45 4.38
C ALA A 125 6.29 -10.37 3.50
N SER A 126 6.77 -10.74 2.32
CA SER A 126 7.39 -9.80 1.37
C SER A 126 6.44 -8.66 0.97
N ILE A 127 5.15 -8.95 0.84
CA ILE A 127 4.13 -7.94 0.54
C ILE A 127 3.93 -7.00 1.73
N LEU A 128 3.80 -7.53 2.94
CA LEU A 128 3.56 -6.74 4.15
C LEU A 128 4.74 -5.79 4.40
N GLU A 129 5.97 -6.27 4.41
CA GLU A 129 7.17 -5.45 4.57
C GLU A 129 7.29 -4.32 3.52
N GLY A 130 6.93 -4.62 2.27
CA GLY A 130 6.88 -3.60 1.22
C GLY A 130 5.78 -2.55 1.46
N VAL A 131 4.65 -2.94 2.06
CA VAL A 131 3.59 -2.01 2.48
C VAL A 131 4.03 -1.22 3.71
N GLY A 132 4.67 -1.84 4.71
CA GLY A 132 5.26 -1.19 5.87
C GLY A 132 6.27 -0.11 5.47
N THR A 133 7.22 -0.45 4.59
CA THR A 133 8.15 0.53 3.98
C THR A 133 7.40 1.71 3.36
N SER A 134 6.37 1.44 2.55
CA SER A 134 5.58 2.47 1.86
C SER A 134 4.76 3.33 2.83
N ALA A 135 4.27 2.74 3.92
CA ALA A 135 3.50 3.41 4.96
C ALA A 135 4.35 4.40 5.75
N TYR A 136 5.52 3.98 6.23
CA TYR A 136 6.44 4.87 6.95
C TYR A 136 6.95 6.01 6.05
N LEU A 137 7.28 5.69 4.80
CA LEU A 137 7.73 6.70 3.83
C LEU A 137 6.64 7.73 3.54
N GLY A 138 5.40 7.28 3.31
CA GLY A 138 4.28 8.17 2.99
C GLY A 138 3.85 9.04 4.17
N ALA A 139 3.89 8.51 5.40
CA ALA A 139 3.54 9.26 6.61
C ALA A 139 4.64 10.26 7.04
N ALA A 140 5.90 10.07 6.61
CA ALA A 140 7.05 10.85 7.08
C ALA A 140 6.86 12.37 6.93
N ALA A 141 6.25 12.83 5.83
CA ALA A 141 6.03 14.25 5.57
C ALA A 141 5.03 14.91 6.55
N GLN A 142 4.19 14.12 7.22
CA GLN A 142 3.18 14.61 8.16
C GLN A 142 3.71 14.68 9.60
N ILE A 143 4.85 14.05 9.92
CA ILE A 143 5.42 14.01 11.27
C ILE A 143 6.05 15.36 11.61
N ALA A 144 5.46 16.07 12.56
CA ALA A 144 5.92 17.38 13.00
C ALA A 144 7.13 17.30 13.95
N ASN A 145 7.13 16.34 14.88
CA ASN A 145 8.20 16.15 15.85
C ASN A 145 9.40 15.47 15.22
N LYS A 146 10.57 16.12 15.24
CA LYS A 146 11.79 15.60 14.60
C LYS A 146 12.37 14.37 15.27
N GLY A 147 12.17 14.19 16.57
CA GLY A 147 12.52 12.95 17.28
C GLY A 147 11.66 11.78 16.83
N THR A 148 10.35 11.99 16.72
CA THR A 148 9.39 11.01 16.16
C THR A 148 9.75 10.67 14.72
N LEU A 149 10.08 11.68 13.89
CA LEU A 149 10.50 11.46 12.51
C LEU A 149 11.78 10.61 12.43
N THR A 150 12.77 10.85 13.29
CA THR A 150 14.00 10.04 13.33
C THR A 150 13.69 8.60 13.75
N ALA A 151 12.80 8.41 14.72
CA ALA A 151 12.37 7.09 15.17
C ALA A 151 11.63 6.34 14.05
N ALA A 152 10.66 6.98 13.40
CA ALA A 152 9.96 6.41 12.24
C ALA A 152 10.93 6.07 11.09
N GLY A 153 11.91 6.93 10.82
CA GLY A 153 12.96 6.67 9.84
C GLY A 153 13.85 5.47 10.20
N SER A 154 14.08 5.20 11.49
CA SER A 154 14.85 4.02 11.91
C SER A 154 14.08 2.71 11.68
N ILE A 155 12.75 2.71 11.86
CA ILE A 155 11.90 1.58 11.51
C ILE A 155 11.82 1.45 9.98
N LEU A 156 11.48 2.51 9.24
CA LEU A 156 11.48 2.52 7.77
C LEU A 156 12.68 1.81 7.16
N THR A 157 13.87 2.08 7.68
CA THR A 157 15.09 1.49 7.12
C THR A 157 15.26 0.01 7.44
N ILE A 158 14.67 -0.52 8.51
CA ILE A 158 14.68 -1.95 8.78
C ILE A 158 13.60 -2.68 7.98
N GLU A 159 12.42 -2.10 7.81
CA GLU A 159 11.36 -2.58 6.91
C GLU A 159 11.89 -2.79 5.49
N ALA A 160 12.59 -1.78 4.94
CA ALA A 160 13.20 -1.89 3.61
C ALA A 160 14.24 -3.02 3.52
N ARG A 161 14.97 -3.33 4.60
CA ARG A 161 15.91 -4.46 4.65
C ARG A 161 15.19 -5.80 4.72
N HIS A 162 14.12 -5.91 5.52
CA HIS A 162 13.28 -7.10 5.56
C HIS A 162 12.68 -7.38 4.17
N SER A 163 12.07 -6.36 3.56
CA SER A 163 11.51 -6.46 2.20
C SER A 163 12.56 -6.93 1.20
N SER A 164 13.76 -6.31 1.17
CA SER A 164 14.84 -6.71 0.26
C SER A 164 15.29 -8.16 0.46
N TYR A 165 15.40 -8.60 1.70
CA TYR A 165 15.78 -9.97 2.06
C TYR A 165 14.75 -10.99 1.58
N LEU A 166 13.47 -10.74 1.83
CA LEU A 166 12.37 -11.63 1.43
C LEU A 166 12.22 -11.68 -0.09
N ARG A 167 12.34 -10.54 -0.78
CA ARG A 167 12.35 -10.47 -2.24
C ARG A 167 13.46 -11.33 -2.85
N ALA A 168 14.68 -11.21 -2.33
CA ALA A 168 15.81 -12.03 -2.77
C ALA A 168 15.54 -13.53 -2.56
N SER A 169 14.94 -13.90 -1.44
CA SER A 169 14.59 -15.29 -1.11
C SER A 169 13.50 -15.88 -2.01
N LEU A 170 12.65 -15.02 -2.59
CA LEU A 170 11.63 -15.36 -3.59
C LEU A 170 12.16 -15.30 -5.03
N ALA A 171 13.46 -15.17 -5.24
CA ALA A 171 14.10 -14.95 -6.54
C ALA A 171 13.55 -13.71 -7.30
N GLN A 172 13.07 -12.72 -6.57
CA GLN A 172 12.73 -11.39 -7.07
C GLN A 172 13.94 -10.46 -6.95
N SER A 173 13.96 -9.37 -7.72
CA SER A 173 14.98 -8.34 -7.54
C SER A 173 14.85 -7.71 -6.14
N PRO A 174 15.90 -7.74 -5.29
CA PRO A 174 15.86 -7.04 -4.00
C PRO A 174 15.89 -5.51 -4.13
N PHE A 175 16.30 -5.00 -5.29
CA PHE A 175 16.44 -3.58 -5.61
C PHE A 175 15.77 -3.28 -6.97
N PRO A 176 14.42 -3.39 -7.08
CA PRO A 176 13.74 -3.37 -8.37
C PRO A 176 13.75 -1.98 -9.03
N GLN A 177 13.88 -0.94 -8.23
CA GLN A 177 13.89 0.47 -8.66
C GLN A 177 14.69 1.34 -7.68
N PRO A 178 15.08 2.58 -8.07
CA PRO A 178 15.97 3.39 -7.23
C PRO A 178 15.28 4.06 -6.02
N TYR A 179 13.95 4.03 -5.93
CA TYR A 179 13.17 4.66 -4.87
C TYR A 179 12.00 3.77 -4.46
N ASP A 180 11.69 3.73 -3.16
CA ASP A 180 10.46 3.14 -2.66
C ASP A 180 9.26 4.05 -2.94
N ASN A 181 8.07 3.45 -3.03
CA ASN A 181 6.84 4.15 -3.37
C ASN A 181 6.11 4.58 -2.09
N PRO A 182 5.92 5.89 -1.83
CA PRO A 182 5.16 6.34 -0.68
C PRO A 182 3.66 6.09 -0.88
N LEU A 183 2.96 5.64 0.16
CA LEU A 183 1.51 5.52 0.17
C LEU A 183 0.89 6.45 1.21
N THR A 184 -0.29 6.99 0.91
CA THR A 184 -1.07 7.73 1.90
C THR A 184 -1.63 6.79 2.98
N PRO A 185 -1.97 7.28 4.18
CA PRO A 185 -2.59 6.45 5.21
C PRO A 185 -3.88 5.75 4.76
N ASP A 186 -4.70 6.38 3.92
CA ASP A 186 -5.92 5.78 3.37
C ASP A 186 -5.60 4.65 2.38
N GLU A 187 -4.56 4.81 1.56
CA GLU A 187 -4.09 3.77 0.63
C GLU A 187 -3.56 2.54 1.38
N VAL A 188 -2.74 2.74 2.40
CA VAL A 188 -2.22 1.64 3.24
C VAL A 188 -3.35 0.97 4.03
N HIS A 189 -4.26 1.77 4.61
CA HIS A 189 -5.41 1.22 5.31
C HIS A 189 -6.28 0.36 4.39
N THR A 190 -6.44 0.74 3.13
CA THR A 190 -7.15 -0.05 2.12
C THR A 190 -6.51 -1.43 1.93
N LEU A 191 -5.18 -1.51 1.87
CA LEU A 191 -4.44 -2.76 1.71
C LEU A 191 -4.49 -3.62 2.99
N ALA A 192 -4.30 -3.02 4.17
CA ALA A 192 -4.29 -3.70 5.45
C ALA A 192 -5.68 -4.19 5.88
N HIS A 193 -6.73 -3.43 5.53
CA HIS A 193 -8.11 -3.73 5.92
C HIS A 193 -8.57 -5.13 5.50
N GLY A 194 -8.05 -5.66 4.39
CA GLY A 194 -8.37 -7.00 3.91
C GLY A 194 -7.98 -8.14 4.87
N PHE A 195 -7.05 -7.91 5.78
CA PHE A 195 -6.61 -8.88 6.79
C PHE A 195 -7.34 -8.74 8.13
N ILE A 196 -7.97 -7.59 8.40
CA ILE A 196 -8.59 -7.28 9.70
C ILE A 196 -9.99 -7.89 9.77
N VAL A 197 -10.22 -8.77 10.73
CA VAL A 197 -11.54 -9.36 11.02
C VAL A 197 -12.31 -8.48 12.00
N SER A 198 -11.67 -8.09 13.10
CA SER A 198 -12.25 -7.21 14.12
C SER A 198 -11.16 -6.60 14.99
N CYS A 199 -11.44 -5.44 15.55
CA CYS A 199 -10.55 -4.79 16.52
C CYS A 199 -11.29 -4.58 17.86
N PRO A 200 -10.57 -4.44 18.98
CA PRO A 200 -11.15 -4.06 20.26
C PRO A 200 -12.00 -2.79 20.13
N ALA A 201 -13.20 -2.82 20.71
CA ALA A 201 -14.17 -1.73 20.56
C ALA A 201 -13.72 -0.41 21.20
N ASP A 202 -12.78 -0.47 22.11
CA ASP A 202 -12.21 0.67 22.81
C ASP A 202 -10.85 1.14 22.22
N ASN A 203 -10.44 0.58 21.08
CA ASN A 203 -9.30 1.11 20.33
C ASN A 203 -9.56 2.57 19.92
N PRO A 204 -8.56 3.45 20.10
CA PRO A 204 -8.66 4.81 19.63
C PRO A 204 -8.88 4.85 18.11
N THR A 205 -9.77 5.72 17.66
CA THR A 205 -9.98 5.98 16.22
C THR A 205 -9.00 7.06 15.73
N PHE A 206 -8.60 6.96 14.48
CA PHE A 206 -7.83 7.95 13.75
C PHE A 206 -8.41 8.13 12.34
N PRO A 207 -8.17 9.26 11.68
CA PRO A 207 -8.92 9.64 10.49
C PRO A 207 -8.38 8.96 9.22
N VAL A 208 -8.55 7.64 9.11
CA VAL A 208 -8.27 6.88 7.89
C VAL A 208 -9.52 6.13 7.42
N LYS A 209 -9.63 5.91 6.13
CA LYS A 209 -10.73 5.17 5.50
C LYS A 209 -10.19 4.28 4.38
N ALA A 210 -10.84 3.13 4.17
CA ALA A 210 -10.54 2.30 3.01
C ALA A 210 -11.20 2.87 1.75
N PHE A 211 -10.48 2.82 0.64
CA PHE A 211 -11.05 3.02 -0.69
C PHE A 211 -11.80 1.77 -1.16
N PRO A 212 -12.66 1.91 -2.17
CA PRO A 212 -13.28 0.76 -2.83
C PRO A 212 -12.22 -0.19 -3.39
N GLY A 213 -12.43 -1.51 -3.20
CA GLY A 213 -11.45 -2.53 -3.54
C GLY A 213 -11.18 -2.68 -5.03
N LEU A 214 -9.93 -2.96 -5.39
CA LEU A 214 -9.48 -3.33 -6.72
C LEU A 214 -8.68 -4.63 -6.63
N ALA A 215 -8.82 -5.52 -7.59
CA ALA A 215 -8.10 -6.79 -7.63
C ALA A 215 -7.45 -7.00 -9.00
N VAL A 216 -6.25 -7.58 -9.02
CA VAL A 216 -5.60 -8.08 -10.24
C VAL A 216 -6.16 -9.45 -10.55
N THR A 217 -6.60 -9.66 -11.79
CA THR A 217 -7.09 -10.94 -12.28
C THR A 217 -6.14 -11.62 -13.27
N THR A 218 -5.12 -10.91 -13.74
CA THR A 218 -4.01 -11.49 -14.51
C THR A 218 -3.19 -12.45 -13.65
N THR A 219 -2.90 -13.63 -14.14
CA THR A 219 -2.08 -14.65 -13.49
C THR A 219 -0.67 -14.70 -14.09
N GLY A 220 0.31 -15.16 -13.31
CA GLY A 220 1.70 -15.32 -13.73
C GLY A 220 2.52 -14.03 -13.61
N LYS A 221 3.69 -14.02 -14.28
CA LYS A 221 4.59 -12.87 -14.26
C LYS A 221 3.98 -11.68 -14.98
N ILE A 222 4.09 -10.52 -14.35
CA ILE A 222 3.67 -9.24 -14.93
C ILE A 222 4.94 -8.48 -15.31
N VAL A 223 4.98 -7.97 -16.54
CA VAL A 223 6.13 -7.23 -17.09
C VAL A 223 5.67 -5.91 -17.72
N SER A 224 6.59 -4.96 -17.85
CA SER A 224 6.33 -3.69 -18.55
C SER A 224 5.82 -3.94 -19.98
N GLY A 225 4.84 -3.17 -20.42
CA GLY A 225 4.17 -3.29 -21.73
C GLY A 225 3.07 -4.35 -21.78
N GLN A 226 2.93 -5.21 -20.77
CA GLN A 226 1.87 -6.22 -20.73
C GLN A 226 0.51 -5.58 -20.40
N LEU A 227 -0.57 -6.17 -20.94
CA LEU A 227 -1.93 -5.90 -20.49
C LEU A 227 -2.23 -6.62 -19.18
N LEU A 228 -2.56 -5.83 -18.18
CA LEU A 228 -2.99 -6.25 -16.86
C LEU A 228 -4.51 -6.16 -16.77
N SER A 229 -5.17 -7.27 -16.44
CA SER A 229 -6.61 -7.27 -16.16
C SER A 229 -6.83 -6.98 -14.69
N VAL A 230 -7.69 -6.02 -14.39
CA VAL A 230 -8.08 -5.64 -13.02
C VAL A 230 -9.60 -5.57 -12.91
N GLN A 231 -10.10 -5.78 -11.69
CA GLN A 231 -11.53 -5.82 -11.41
C GLN A 231 -11.83 -5.08 -10.10
N THR A 232 -12.91 -4.29 -10.09
CA THR A 232 -13.47 -3.74 -8.85
C THR A 232 -14.11 -4.85 -8.01
N VAL A 233 -13.89 -4.82 -6.69
CA VAL A 233 -14.35 -5.87 -5.78
C VAL A 233 -15.74 -5.52 -5.22
N GLY A 234 -16.74 -6.30 -5.59
CA GLY A 234 -18.09 -6.20 -5.01
C GLY A 234 -18.98 -5.07 -5.54
N TYR A 235 -18.51 -4.26 -6.50
CA TYR A 235 -19.29 -3.14 -7.06
C TYR A 235 -18.94 -2.90 -8.53
N ALA A 236 -19.76 -2.07 -9.21
CA ALA A 236 -19.42 -1.53 -10.52
C ALA A 236 -19.20 -0.03 -10.39
N LEU A 237 -18.16 0.49 -11.03
CA LEU A 237 -18.02 1.93 -11.25
C LEU A 237 -19.14 2.32 -12.22
N ALA A 238 -20.04 3.20 -11.79
CA ALA A 238 -21.18 3.59 -12.60
C ALA A 238 -20.70 4.06 -13.98
N ALA A 239 -21.17 3.37 -15.00
CA ALA A 239 -20.99 3.77 -16.39
C ALA A 239 -21.93 4.94 -16.71
N ASP A 240 -21.90 6.00 -15.94
CA ASP A 240 -22.51 7.25 -16.35
C ASP A 240 -21.54 7.91 -17.33
N SER A 241 -21.66 7.39 -18.52
CA SER A 241 -20.67 7.25 -19.57
C SER A 241 -20.40 8.53 -20.35
N THR A 242 -20.86 9.67 -19.90
CA THR A 242 -20.73 10.89 -20.71
C THR A 242 -19.83 11.96 -20.14
N THR A 243 -19.37 11.85 -18.88
CA THR A 243 -18.64 12.96 -18.26
C THR A 243 -17.48 12.61 -17.33
N ALA A 244 -17.26 11.36 -16.94
CA ALA A 244 -16.18 11.04 -16.03
C ALA A 244 -15.19 10.07 -16.66
N SER A 245 -14.08 10.60 -17.11
CA SER A 245 -12.93 9.81 -17.54
C SER A 245 -12.30 9.09 -16.34
N LEU A 246 -12.04 7.80 -16.49
CA LEU A 246 -11.25 7.03 -15.53
C LEU A 246 -9.82 6.91 -16.04
N TYR A 247 -8.90 6.93 -15.11
CA TYR A 247 -7.47 6.82 -15.39
C TYR A 247 -6.84 5.77 -14.47
N ALA A 248 -5.78 5.13 -14.93
CA ALA A 248 -4.96 4.24 -14.15
C ALA A 248 -3.65 4.95 -13.79
N ALA A 249 -3.27 4.89 -12.51
CA ALA A 249 -2.05 5.49 -12.01
C ALA A 249 -1.25 4.48 -11.20
N PHE A 250 0.04 4.37 -11.46
CA PHE A 250 1.00 3.70 -10.59
C PHE A 250 1.67 4.76 -9.72
N ILE A 251 1.68 4.52 -8.41
CA ILE A 251 2.26 5.45 -7.44
C ILE A 251 3.78 5.36 -7.47
N THR A 252 4.45 6.51 -7.53
CA THR A 252 5.90 6.64 -7.36
C THR A 252 6.23 7.91 -6.59
N VAL A 253 7.41 7.96 -5.98
CA VAL A 253 7.88 9.15 -5.24
C VAL A 253 8.03 10.39 -6.12
N THR A 254 8.25 10.21 -7.43
CA THR A 254 8.37 11.30 -8.40
C THR A 254 7.03 11.77 -8.98
N GLY A 255 5.93 11.23 -8.48
CA GLY A 255 4.57 11.45 -8.93
C GLY A 255 3.98 10.24 -9.64
N PRO A 256 2.68 10.25 -9.93
CA PRO A 256 2.00 9.12 -10.56
C PRO A 256 2.52 8.87 -11.98
N VAL A 257 2.75 7.59 -12.30
CA VAL A 257 3.00 7.14 -13.68
C VAL A 257 1.66 6.70 -14.25
N TRP A 258 1.15 7.47 -15.19
CA TRP A 258 -0.14 7.21 -15.83
C TRP A 258 -0.05 6.06 -16.82
N ALA A 259 -1.04 5.19 -16.78
CA ALA A 259 -1.14 4.02 -17.63
C ALA A 259 -2.38 4.08 -18.51
N LEU A 260 -2.29 3.50 -19.72
CA LEU A 260 -3.45 3.37 -20.59
C LEU A 260 -4.48 2.44 -19.94
N LEU A 261 -5.69 2.93 -19.75
CA LEU A 261 -6.84 2.21 -19.20
C LEU A 261 -7.87 1.95 -20.30
N THR A 262 -8.30 0.70 -20.42
CA THR A 262 -9.39 0.30 -21.33
C THR A 262 -10.53 -0.31 -20.49
N PRO A 263 -11.70 0.33 -20.41
CA PRO A 263 -12.87 -0.24 -19.72
C PRO A 263 -13.41 -1.49 -20.44
N GLY A 264 -13.84 -2.51 -19.69
CA GLY A 264 -14.49 -3.72 -20.22
C GLY A 264 -15.97 -3.53 -20.60
N GLY A 265 -16.55 -2.34 -20.36
CA GLY A 265 -17.94 -2.02 -20.72
C GLY A 265 -18.99 -2.38 -19.66
N ASP A 266 -18.62 -3.07 -18.60
CA ASP A 266 -19.52 -3.50 -17.50
C ASP A 266 -19.32 -2.69 -16.20
N GLY A 267 -18.42 -1.70 -16.23
CA GLY A 267 -18.03 -0.91 -15.06
C GLY A 267 -17.27 -1.67 -13.98
N LYS A 268 -16.92 -2.92 -14.21
CA LYS A 268 -16.23 -3.79 -13.24
C LYS A 268 -14.85 -4.21 -13.71
N ASN A 269 -14.73 -4.59 -14.97
CA ASN A 269 -13.50 -5.13 -15.56
C ASN A 269 -12.79 -4.04 -16.36
N PHE A 270 -11.47 -3.97 -16.18
CA PHE A 270 -10.61 -3.00 -16.85
C PHE A 270 -9.31 -3.66 -17.31
N GLN A 271 -8.72 -3.15 -18.36
CA GLN A 271 -7.38 -3.51 -18.79
C GLN A 271 -6.47 -2.30 -18.67
N VAL A 272 -5.30 -2.52 -18.08
CA VAL A 272 -4.27 -1.50 -17.85
C VAL A 272 -2.99 -1.95 -18.55
N THR A 273 -2.42 -1.15 -19.41
CA THR A 273 -1.07 -1.42 -19.93
C THR A 273 -0.05 -1.04 -18.87
N VAL A 274 0.75 -2.00 -18.42
CA VAL A 274 1.82 -1.76 -17.44
C VAL A 274 2.84 -0.79 -18.05
N PRO A 275 3.03 0.41 -17.48
CA PRO A 275 3.92 1.40 -18.06
C PRO A 275 5.39 1.03 -17.85
N ALA A 276 6.28 1.64 -18.65
CA ALA A 276 7.71 1.61 -18.38
C ALA A 276 8.03 2.45 -17.13
N GLY A 277 9.11 2.09 -16.43
CA GLY A 277 9.62 2.85 -15.29
C GLY A 277 9.02 2.48 -13.93
N VAL A 278 8.10 1.50 -13.87
CA VAL A 278 7.62 0.90 -12.62
C VAL A 278 8.09 -0.55 -12.53
N ASN A 279 8.60 -0.94 -11.36
CA ASN A 279 9.20 -2.24 -11.12
C ASN A 279 9.01 -2.69 -9.67
N GLY A 280 9.05 -4.02 -9.45
CA GLY A 280 8.88 -4.61 -8.14
C GLY A 280 7.46 -4.43 -7.61
N GLN A 281 7.33 -4.36 -6.29
CA GLN A 281 6.05 -4.09 -5.65
C GLN A 281 5.58 -2.67 -5.98
N SER A 282 4.56 -2.60 -6.79
CA SER A 282 3.98 -1.35 -7.29
C SER A 282 2.50 -1.28 -6.92
N TYR A 283 1.95 -0.08 -6.88
CA TYR A 283 0.58 0.17 -6.44
C TYR A 283 -0.21 0.84 -7.55
N LEU A 284 -1.24 0.16 -8.01
CA LEU A 284 -2.14 0.64 -9.06
C LEU A 284 -3.43 1.15 -8.44
N LEU A 285 -3.83 2.34 -8.84
CA LEU A 285 -5.07 3.01 -8.49
C LEU A 285 -5.89 3.32 -9.75
N LEU A 286 -7.20 3.33 -9.62
CA LEU A 286 -8.10 3.98 -10.56
C LEU A 286 -8.50 5.35 -10.01
N THR A 287 -8.44 6.38 -10.85
CA THR A 287 -8.72 7.76 -10.48
C THR A 287 -9.69 8.41 -11.46
N ASN A 288 -10.34 9.48 -11.04
CA ASN A 288 -11.17 10.33 -11.88
C ASN A 288 -10.44 11.60 -12.36
N CYS A 289 -9.14 11.68 -12.16
CA CYS A 289 -8.27 12.78 -12.55
C CYS A 289 -6.95 12.21 -13.08
N ASN A 290 -6.40 12.79 -14.14
CA ASN A 290 -5.13 12.38 -14.76
C ASN A 290 -3.96 13.34 -14.46
N GLU A 291 -4.10 14.21 -13.49
CA GLU A 291 -3.07 15.19 -13.15
C GLU A 291 -2.48 14.93 -11.76
N THR A 292 -3.34 14.51 -10.83
CA THR A 292 -2.95 14.26 -9.45
C THR A 292 -3.66 13.02 -8.91
N VAL A 293 -2.98 12.30 -8.01
CA VAL A 293 -3.59 11.29 -7.15
C VAL A 293 -3.71 11.88 -5.75
N THR A 294 -4.92 11.93 -5.26
CA THR A 294 -5.27 12.36 -3.91
C THR A 294 -6.42 11.52 -3.41
N ASP A 295 -6.67 11.50 -2.10
CA ASP A 295 -7.79 10.75 -1.52
C ASP A 295 -9.16 11.14 -2.11
N ASN A 296 -9.27 12.35 -2.69
CA ASN A 296 -10.49 12.82 -3.35
C ASN A 296 -10.61 12.40 -4.83
N THR A 297 -9.51 11.97 -5.45
CA THR A 297 -9.49 11.55 -6.86
C THR A 297 -9.44 10.04 -7.02
N VAL A 298 -9.09 9.29 -5.99
CA VAL A 298 -9.09 7.82 -6.01
C VAL A 298 -10.54 7.30 -6.04
N VAL A 299 -10.83 6.44 -7.00
CA VAL A 299 -12.14 5.77 -7.15
C VAL A 299 -12.07 4.28 -6.85
N ALA A 300 -10.90 3.66 -6.94
CA ALA A 300 -10.66 2.25 -6.57
C ALA A 300 -9.18 1.97 -6.34
N GLY A 301 -8.86 1.02 -5.46
CA GLY A 301 -7.51 0.62 -5.12
C GLY A 301 -6.96 1.39 -3.90
N PRO A 302 -5.67 1.24 -3.60
CA PRO A 302 -4.65 0.58 -4.43
C PRO A 302 -4.81 -0.93 -4.51
N VAL A 303 -4.27 -1.50 -5.57
CA VAL A 303 -3.96 -2.93 -5.65
C VAL A 303 -2.47 -3.12 -5.88
N ILE A 304 -1.91 -4.14 -5.24
CA ILE A 304 -0.49 -4.48 -5.39
C ILE A 304 -0.26 -5.21 -6.71
N VAL A 305 0.75 -4.77 -7.46
CA VAL A 305 1.19 -5.37 -8.71
C VAL A 305 2.69 -5.62 -8.59
N GLU A 306 3.10 -6.90 -8.57
CA GLU A 306 4.52 -7.25 -8.63
C GLU A 306 4.98 -7.25 -10.09
N ILE A 307 5.80 -6.28 -10.46
CA ILE A 307 6.30 -6.11 -11.84
C ILE A 307 7.73 -6.64 -11.90
N THR A 308 7.92 -7.70 -12.69
CA THR A 308 9.21 -8.35 -12.87
C THR A 308 9.80 -7.93 -14.21
N ASN A 309 10.79 -7.06 -14.21
CA ASN A 309 11.56 -6.80 -15.42
C ASN A 309 12.76 -7.76 -15.52
N PRO A 310 13.17 -8.16 -16.73
CA PRO A 310 14.37 -8.93 -16.92
C PRO A 310 15.56 -8.21 -16.26
N THR A 311 16.29 -8.89 -15.41
CA THR A 311 17.55 -8.39 -14.84
C THR A 311 18.49 -8.04 -16.00
N GLY A 312 18.79 -6.75 -16.21
CA GLY A 312 19.84 -6.37 -17.15
C GLY A 312 19.64 -5.15 -18.05
N THR A 313 18.55 -4.41 -17.94
CA THR A 313 18.51 -3.09 -18.60
C THR A 313 18.39 -2.00 -17.54
N ALA A 314 19.55 -1.58 -17.00
CA ALA A 314 19.66 -0.22 -16.53
C ALA A 314 19.14 0.68 -17.67
N ALA A 315 18.23 1.59 -17.36
CA ALA A 315 17.74 2.57 -18.30
C ALA A 315 18.97 3.25 -18.92
N SER A 316 19.27 2.97 -20.18
CA SER A 316 20.25 3.75 -20.92
C SER A 316 19.67 5.14 -21.07
N ASN A 317 20.14 6.08 -20.27
CA ASN A 317 19.97 7.50 -20.54
C ASN A 317 20.63 7.81 -21.88
N THR A 318 19.92 7.65 -22.96
CA THR A 318 20.27 8.32 -24.21
C THR A 318 19.79 9.76 -24.07
N THR A 319 20.64 10.58 -23.47
CA THR A 319 20.62 12.02 -23.74
C THR A 319 21.01 12.19 -25.20
N GLY A 320 19.99 12.35 -26.06
CA GLY A 320 20.18 12.83 -27.41
C GLY A 320 20.71 14.26 -27.35
N SER A 321 21.87 14.45 -27.93
CA SER A 321 22.50 15.73 -28.26
C SER A 321 21.66 16.53 -29.22
#